data_96b2ada0233382f314c2a527c380b40d
#
_entry.id   96b2ada0233382f314c2a527c380b40d
#
_cell.length_a   1.000
_cell.length_b   1.000
_cell.length_c   1.000
_cell.angle_alpha   90.00
_cell.angle_beta   90.00
_cell.angle_gamma   90.00
#
_symmetry.space_group_name_H-M   'P 1'
#
loop_
_entity.id
_entity.type
_entity.pdbx_description
1 polymer ?
#
loop_
_entity_poly.entity_id
_entity_poly.type
_entity_poly.pdbx_seq_one_letter_code
_entity_poly.pdbx_strand_id
1 'polypeptide(L)'
;MHMTTVRLERPEGTPLQTGIAVQIEAASAQDAERLDLQGARTYDVFWIYTLEGVPDVPLRRRDLLVDERENDPETGLPARYRVTGLVETFAGDHQEALCERIIGG
;
A
#
# COMPACT_ATOMS: atom_id res chain seq x y z
N MET A 1 -1.35 14.03 1.24
CA MET A 1 -0.28 13.18 1.81
C MET A 1 -0.69 12.69 3.18
N HIS A 2 -0.61 11.41 3.41
CA HIS A 2 -1.00 10.79 4.67
C HIS A 2 0.15 9.97 5.23
N MET A 3 0.58 10.29 6.45
CA MET A 3 1.61 9.51 7.14
C MET A 3 0.95 8.67 8.23
N THR A 4 1.23 7.39 8.24
CA THR A 4 0.63 6.44 9.16
C THR A 4 1.56 5.25 9.39
N THR A 5 1.08 4.27 10.11
CA THR A 5 1.72 2.96 10.14
C THR A 5 0.78 1.93 9.53
N VAL A 6 1.34 0.93 8.89
CA VAL A 6 0.57 -0.15 8.28
C VAL A 6 1.02 -1.50 8.82
N ARG A 7 0.10 -2.45 8.78
CA ARG A 7 0.35 -3.85 9.04
C ARG A 7 0.47 -4.57 7.71
N LEU A 8 1.51 -5.37 7.55
CA LEU A 8 1.71 -6.19 6.37
C LEU A 8 1.05 -7.54 6.56
N GLU A 9 0.12 -7.88 5.67
CA GLU A 9 -0.52 -9.19 5.64
C GLU A 9 -0.33 -9.84 4.29
N ARG A 10 -0.26 -11.14 4.27
CA ARG A 10 -0.28 -11.91 3.03
C ARG A 10 -1.66 -12.50 2.81
N PRO A 11 -1.96 -13.06 1.61
CA PRO A 11 -3.33 -13.46 1.25
C PRO A 11 -4.07 -14.30 2.28
N GLU A 12 -3.36 -14.98 3.16
CA GLU A 12 -3.94 -15.81 4.20
C GLU A 12 -4.45 -15.01 5.40
N GLY A 13 -4.26 -13.69 5.41
CA GLY A 13 -4.72 -12.85 6.49
C GLY A 13 -3.86 -12.88 7.75
N THR A 14 -2.73 -13.54 7.71
CA THR A 14 -1.80 -13.60 8.84
C THR A 14 -0.88 -12.39 8.81
N PRO A 15 -0.87 -11.55 9.87
CA PRO A 15 0.06 -10.44 9.92
C PRO A 15 1.51 -10.94 9.97
N LEU A 16 2.36 -10.37 9.09
CA LEU A 16 3.78 -10.69 9.04
C LEU A 16 4.63 -9.66 9.75
N GLN A 17 4.19 -8.41 9.74
CA GLN A 17 4.87 -7.30 10.40
C GLN A 17 3.88 -6.20 10.66
N THR A 18 4.01 -5.54 11.81
CA THR A 18 3.17 -4.41 12.20
C THR A 18 4.03 -3.16 12.38
N GLY A 19 3.38 -2.00 12.48
CA GLY A 19 4.09 -0.76 12.82
C GLY A 19 5.04 -0.26 11.73
N ILE A 20 4.80 -0.60 10.48
CA ILE A 20 5.63 -0.11 9.37
C ILE A 20 5.25 1.34 9.08
N ALA A 21 6.15 2.26 9.36
CA ALA A 21 5.92 3.68 9.08
C ALA A 21 5.94 3.93 7.57
N VAL A 22 4.89 4.56 7.06
CA VAL A 22 4.74 4.82 5.63
C VAL A 22 4.15 6.20 5.37
N GLN A 23 4.36 6.67 4.14
CA GLN A 23 3.69 7.82 3.58
C GLN A 23 2.84 7.32 2.41
N ILE A 24 1.57 7.74 2.38
CA ILE A 24 0.62 7.33 1.34
C ILE A 24 0.22 8.56 0.53
N GLU A 25 0.38 8.47 -0.79
CA GLU A 25 0.03 9.54 -1.73
C GLU A 25 -0.83 8.99 -2.85
N ALA A 26 -1.81 9.77 -3.30
CA ALA A 26 -2.57 9.42 -4.48
C ALA A 26 -1.65 9.37 -5.69
N ALA A 27 -1.75 8.30 -6.48
CA ALA A 27 -0.97 8.16 -7.70
C ALA A 27 -1.55 9.05 -8.81
N SER A 28 -0.69 9.47 -9.75
CA SER A 28 -1.14 10.18 -10.93
C SER A 28 -1.87 9.25 -11.89
N ALA A 29 -2.66 9.83 -12.80
CA ALA A 29 -3.31 9.06 -13.87
C ALA A 29 -2.29 8.27 -14.69
N GLN A 30 -1.12 8.87 -14.93
CA GLN A 30 -0.04 8.25 -15.69
C GLN A 30 0.53 7.03 -14.95
N ASP A 31 0.69 7.13 -13.63
CA ASP A 31 1.16 6.00 -12.83
C ASP A 31 0.12 4.88 -12.80
N ALA A 32 -1.17 5.22 -12.73
CA ALA A 32 -2.23 4.23 -12.78
C ALA A 32 -2.25 3.48 -14.12
N GLU A 33 -1.99 4.18 -15.21
CA GLU A 33 -1.91 3.57 -16.55
C GLU A 33 -0.73 2.58 -16.66
N ARG A 34 0.38 2.86 -16.00
CA ARG A 34 1.56 1.97 -16.00
C ARG A 34 1.26 0.59 -15.44
N LEU A 35 0.23 0.45 -14.64
CA LEU A 35 -0.14 -0.83 -14.06
C LEU A 35 -1.01 -1.67 -14.98
N ASP A 36 -1.49 -1.10 -16.06
CA ASP A 36 -2.43 -1.78 -16.96
C ASP A 36 -3.57 -2.44 -16.16
N LEU A 37 -4.08 -1.69 -15.17
CA LEU A 37 -5.15 -2.17 -14.31
C LEU A 37 -6.49 -1.91 -15.00
N GLN A 38 -7.02 -2.93 -15.64
CA GLN A 38 -8.33 -2.81 -16.26
C GLN A 38 -9.39 -2.52 -15.20
N GLY A 39 -10.08 -1.41 -15.36
CA GLY A 39 -11.13 -1.01 -14.45
C GLY A 39 -10.66 -0.29 -13.19
N ALA A 40 -9.35 -0.16 -12.98
CA ALA A 40 -8.85 0.60 -11.85
C ALA A 40 -9.12 2.09 -12.09
N ARG A 41 -9.70 2.75 -11.08
CA ARG A 41 -9.91 4.19 -11.15
C ARG A 41 -8.67 4.89 -10.60
N THR A 42 -8.32 6.02 -11.19
CA THR A 42 -7.14 6.78 -10.81
C THR A 42 -7.09 7.09 -9.31
N TYR A 43 -8.24 7.40 -8.71
CA TYR A 43 -8.30 7.76 -7.30
C TYR A 43 -8.21 6.55 -6.36
N ASP A 44 -8.26 5.34 -6.88
CA ASP A 44 -8.12 4.12 -6.10
C ASP A 44 -6.68 3.63 -6.05
N VAL A 45 -5.77 4.33 -6.71
CA VAL A 45 -4.37 3.94 -6.81
C VAL A 45 -3.50 4.90 -6.03
N PHE A 46 -2.61 4.34 -5.21
CA PHE A 46 -1.76 5.11 -4.30
C PHE A 46 -0.33 4.62 -4.32
N TRP A 47 0.61 5.55 -4.16
CA TRP A 47 1.99 5.22 -3.84
C TRP A 47 2.13 5.10 -2.32
N ILE A 48 2.77 4.04 -1.87
CA ILE A 48 3.12 3.86 -0.47
C ILE A 48 4.63 3.78 -0.34
N TYR A 49 5.21 4.70 0.43
CA TYR A 49 6.64 4.83 0.64
C TYR A 49 6.96 4.44 2.07
N THR A 50 7.92 3.52 2.26
CA THR A 50 8.39 3.19 3.61
C THR A 50 9.29 4.32 4.12
N LEU A 51 9.12 4.72 5.38
CA LEU A 51 9.81 5.88 5.94
C LEU A 51 11.04 5.54 6.79
N GLU A 52 11.11 4.30 7.28
CA GLU A 52 12.18 3.88 8.20
C GLU A 52 13.02 2.76 7.60
N GLY A 53 13.37 2.88 6.33
CA GLY A 53 14.13 1.89 5.63
C GLY A 53 13.27 0.80 4.99
N VAL A 54 13.91 -0.26 4.51
CA VAL A 54 13.22 -1.41 3.96
C VAL A 54 12.69 -2.24 5.13
N PRO A 55 11.41 -2.63 5.13
CA PRO A 55 10.85 -3.46 6.21
C PRO A 55 11.60 -4.79 6.35
N ASP A 56 11.61 -5.37 7.55
CA ASP A 56 12.20 -6.69 7.79
C ASP A 56 11.61 -7.75 6.87
N VAL A 57 10.31 -7.64 6.61
CA VAL A 57 9.64 -8.41 5.57
C VAL A 57 9.40 -7.45 4.40
N PRO A 58 10.23 -7.51 3.35
CA PRO A 58 10.09 -6.57 2.23
C PRO A 58 8.72 -6.69 1.55
N LEU A 59 8.20 -5.54 1.12
CA LEU A 59 6.94 -5.50 0.37
C LEU A 59 7.11 -6.21 -0.95
N ARG A 60 6.07 -6.93 -1.36
CA ARG A 60 6.05 -7.59 -2.66
C ARG A 60 4.63 -7.63 -3.21
N ARG A 61 4.52 -8.01 -4.47
CA ARG A 61 3.24 -8.11 -5.17
C ARG A 61 2.25 -8.96 -4.37
N ARG A 62 1.00 -8.49 -4.34
CA ARG A 62 -0.15 -9.12 -3.67
C ARG A 62 -0.18 -8.96 -2.15
N ASP A 63 0.81 -8.35 -1.56
CA ASP A 63 0.76 -8.06 -0.14
C ASP A 63 -0.40 -7.12 0.16
N LEU A 64 -0.97 -7.26 1.33
CA LEU A 64 -2.02 -6.38 1.83
C LEU A 64 -1.42 -5.49 2.92
N LEU A 65 -1.58 -4.19 2.75
CA LEU A 65 -1.16 -3.20 3.74
C LEU A 65 -2.41 -2.62 4.39
N VAL A 66 -2.53 -2.80 5.70
CA VAL A 66 -3.70 -2.36 6.46
C VAL A 66 -3.29 -1.17 7.33
N ASP A 67 -3.99 -0.04 7.16
CA ASP A 67 -3.72 1.15 7.94
C ASP A 67 -4.08 0.89 9.40
N GLU A 68 -3.12 1.08 10.29
CA GLU A 68 -3.29 0.80 11.72
C GLU A 68 -3.91 1.95 12.50
N ARG A 69 -4.03 3.12 11.87
CA ARG A 69 -4.46 4.34 12.57
C ARG A 69 -5.73 4.96 12.03
N GLU A 70 -6.02 4.77 10.76
CA GLU A 70 -7.18 5.39 10.13
C GLU A 70 -8.08 4.40 9.46
N ASN A 71 -9.37 4.67 9.58
CA ASN A 71 -10.40 3.89 8.91
C ASN A 71 -10.76 4.55 7.58
N ASP A 72 -11.15 3.72 6.62
CA ASP A 72 -11.72 4.20 5.37
C ASP A 72 -13.07 4.85 5.69
N PRO A 73 -13.30 6.11 5.31
CA PRO A 73 -14.56 6.80 5.61
C PRO A 73 -15.78 6.16 4.93
N GLU A 74 -15.59 5.43 3.86
CA GLU A 74 -16.70 4.77 3.17
C GLU A 74 -17.17 3.50 3.88
N THR A 75 -16.25 2.76 4.48
CA THR A 75 -16.57 1.47 5.10
C THR A 75 -16.57 1.50 6.61
N GLY A 76 -15.92 2.48 7.24
CA GLY A 76 -15.71 2.51 8.69
C GLY A 76 -14.71 1.47 9.18
N LEU A 77 -14.11 0.70 8.28
CA LEU A 77 -13.09 -0.30 8.60
C LEU A 77 -11.70 0.24 8.28
N PRO A 78 -10.63 -0.35 8.83
CA PRO A 78 -9.28 0.08 8.51
C PRO A 78 -9.04 0.11 7.01
N ALA A 79 -8.44 1.19 6.52
CA ALA A 79 -8.13 1.32 5.09
C ALA A 79 -7.13 0.24 4.69
N ARG A 80 -7.35 -0.38 3.55
CA ARG A 80 -6.54 -1.50 3.06
C ARG A 80 -6.05 -1.23 1.65
N TYR A 81 -4.81 -1.59 1.42
CA TYR A 81 -4.15 -1.36 0.13
C TYR A 81 -3.49 -2.65 -0.34
N ARG A 82 -3.79 -3.07 -1.55
CA ARG A 82 -3.13 -4.24 -2.14
C ARG A 82 -1.97 -3.79 -2.99
N VAL A 83 -0.80 -4.37 -2.72
CA VAL A 83 0.39 -4.10 -3.51
C VAL A 83 0.25 -4.74 -4.89
N THR A 84 0.47 -3.94 -5.92
CA THR A 84 0.43 -4.40 -7.31
C THR A 84 1.79 -4.95 -7.73
N GLY A 85 2.02 -5.14 -9.02
CA GLY A 85 3.29 -5.63 -9.52
C GLY A 85 4.43 -4.61 -9.51
N LEU A 86 4.15 -3.35 -9.20
CA LEU A 86 5.17 -2.30 -9.25
C LEU A 86 5.67 -1.98 -7.84
N VAL A 87 6.77 -2.62 -7.46
CA VAL A 87 7.47 -2.39 -6.20
C VAL A 87 8.92 -2.09 -6.53
N GLU A 88 9.41 -0.92 -6.10
CA GLU A 88 10.80 -0.54 -6.27
C GLU A 88 11.51 -0.54 -4.92
N THR A 89 12.67 -1.18 -4.86
CA THR A 89 13.49 -1.21 -3.67
C THR A 89 14.75 -0.41 -3.91
N PHE A 90 14.94 0.62 -3.09
CA PHE A 90 16.13 1.47 -3.11
C PHE A 90 17.07 0.94 -2.03
N ALA A 91 18.12 0.26 -2.45
CA ALA A 91 18.99 -0.54 -1.59
C ALA A 91 19.36 0.16 -0.28
N GLY A 92 18.95 -0.42 0.86
CA GLY A 92 19.25 0.07 2.20
C GLY A 92 18.51 1.32 2.63
N ASP A 93 17.68 1.92 1.74
CA ASP A 93 17.03 3.19 2.01
C ASP A 93 15.52 3.04 2.26
N HIS A 94 14.77 2.59 1.26
CA HIS A 94 13.31 2.43 1.38
C HIS A 94 12.74 1.59 0.26
N GLN A 95 11.44 1.32 0.36
CA GLN A 95 10.65 0.74 -0.73
C GLN A 95 9.52 1.69 -1.14
N GLU A 96 9.17 1.65 -2.42
CA GLU A 96 8.02 2.35 -2.97
C GLU A 96 7.14 1.33 -3.67
N ALA A 97 5.88 1.26 -3.26
CA ALA A 97 4.94 0.30 -3.81
C ALA A 97 3.72 1.02 -4.38
N LEU A 98 3.36 0.68 -5.59
CA LEU A 98 2.12 1.15 -6.19
C LEU A 98 1.01 0.21 -5.79
N CYS A 99 -0.02 0.75 -5.14
CA CYS A 99 -1.06 -0.03 -4.49
C CYS A 99 -2.44 0.38 -4.95
N GLU A 100 -3.36 -0.57 -4.91
CA GLU A 100 -4.77 -0.31 -5.14
C GLU A 100 -5.51 -0.35 -3.82
N ARG A 101 -6.30 0.70 -3.53
CA ARG A 101 -7.13 0.71 -2.34
C ARG A 101 -8.28 -0.26 -2.51
N ILE A 102 -8.48 -1.10 -1.51
CA ILE A 102 -9.58 -2.06 -1.52
C ILE A 102 -10.80 -1.41 -0.88
N ILE A 103 -11.88 -1.31 -1.64
CA ILE A 103 -13.16 -0.76 -1.20
C ILE A 103 -14.15 -1.90 -1.09
N GLY A 104 -14.82 -1.97 0.06
CA GLY A 104 -15.81 -3.01 0.31
C GLY A 104 -15.20 -4.32 0.76
N GLY A 105 -15.96 -5.13 1.24
CA GLY A 105 -15.81 -6.47 1.66
C GLY A 105 -14.61 -7.19 2.01
#